data_105d8223934fb6d54b8fdb9cc080befd
#
_entry.id   105d8223934fb6d54b8fdb9cc080befd
#
_cell.length_a   1.000
_cell.length_b   1.000
_cell.length_c   1.000
_cell.angle_alpha   90.00
_cell.angle_beta   90.00
_cell.angle_gamma   90.00
#
_symmetry.space_group_name_H-M   'P 1'
#
loop_
_entity.id
_entity.type
_entity.pdbx_description
1 polymer ?
#
loop_
_entity_poly.entity_id
_entity_poly.type
_entity_poly.pdbx_seq_one_letter_code
_entity_poly.pdbx_strand_id
1 'polypeptide(L)'
;MTTFRRTLHAALVAVALTVFAPVQAAAQAAAPQAPPPPPRQEGTAQLAFVGTTGNSSTNTFSAGGDHTYRPDRWIFRNRALFVRSEASDTVTAEQFLYLFRADRELTKRVSAFGSFGFLRDKPAGVSSHQDVNGGIAFKLIEVTAVQWTVDAGLGYLNENRLAGDDVKSATDSFGSLFKAKLTETTDLTDELRFLQTFDDASDWRLGHVISLTVKMSEIFSLKVSSQVRFANLPPPGFKKTDTTTAIALVAGFKKQ
;
A
#
# COMPACT_ATOMS: atom_id res chain seq x y z
N MET A 1 24.33 4.52 26.86
CA MET A 1 23.36 4.84 25.78
C MET A 1 23.51 3.95 24.54
N THR A 2 24.34 2.92 24.55
CA THR A 2 24.69 2.09 23.36
C THR A 2 23.98 0.72 23.29
N THR A 3 23.27 0.31 24.30
CA THR A 3 22.60 -1.01 24.38
C THR A 3 21.16 -1.01 23.85
N PHE A 4 20.50 0.13 23.74
CA PHE A 4 19.12 0.22 23.25
C PHE A 4 18.98 0.16 21.72
N ARG A 5 20.04 0.49 20.98
CA ARG A 5 20.04 0.45 19.50
C ARG A 5 20.10 -0.96 18.91
N ARG A 6 20.64 -1.96 19.63
CA ARG A 6 20.77 -3.34 19.13
C ARG A 6 19.51 -4.19 19.25
N THR A 7 18.59 -3.84 20.12
CA THR A 7 17.35 -4.60 20.36
C THR A 7 16.24 -4.30 19.34
N LEU A 8 16.24 -3.11 18.73
CA LEU A 8 15.20 -2.76 17.74
C LEU A 8 15.39 -3.50 16.39
N HIS A 9 16.64 -3.72 15.97
CA HIS A 9 16.92 -4.46 14.73
C HIS A 9 16.60 -5.96 14.83
N ALA A 10 16.69 -6.53 16.03
CA ALA A 10 16.34 -7.94 16.27
C ALA A 10 14.82 -8.18 16.29
N ALA A 11 14.03 -7.19 16.70
CA ALA A 11 12.57 -7.31 16.77
C ALA A 11 11.90 -7.24 15.38
N LEU A 12 12.44 -6.47 14.43
CA LEU A 12 11.91 -6.38 13.07
C LEU A 12 12.15 -7.65 12.24
N VAL A 13 13.24 -8.36 12.48
CA VAL A 13 13.55 -9.65 11.84
C VAL A 13 12.72 -10.78 12.43
N ALA A 14 12.36 -10.72 13.72
CA ALA A 14 11.60 -11.78 14.40
C ALA A 14 10.12 -11.81 14.00
N VAL A 15 9.49 -10.68 13.66
CA VAL A 15 8.08 -10.64 13.22
C VAL A 15 7.90 -11.25 11.82
N ALA A 16 8.92 -11.19 10.96
CA ALA A 16 8.89 -11.82 9.64
C ALA A 16 9.02 -13.36 9.68
N LEU A 17 9.53 -13.92 10.77
CA LEU A 17 9.82 -15.36 10.88
C LEU A 17 8.72 -16.20 11.55
N THR A 18 7.76 -15.60 12.26
CA THR A 18 6.72 -16.34 12.98
C THR A 18 5.49 -16.73 12.15
N VAL A 19 5.40 -16.29 10.89
CA VAL A 19 4.30 -16.68 9.97
C VAL A 19 4.60 -18.01 9.23
N PHE A 20 5.78 -18.62 9.42
CA PHE A 20 6.25 -19.80 8.68
C PHE A 20 6.04 -21.16 9.36
N ALA A 21 4.99 -21.38 10.13
CA ALA A 21 4.64 -22.72 10.60
C ALA A 21 3.15 -23.02 10.41
N PRO A 22 2.75 -24.17 9.95
CA PRO A 22 3.18 -25.09 8.88
C PRO A 22 2.14 -25.23 7.76
N VAL A 23 2.45 -24.80 6.57
CA VAL A 23 1.68 -25.17 5.35
C VAL A 23 2.08 -26.58 4.84
N GLN A 24 2.71 -27.40 5.64
CA GLN A 24 3.17 -28.73 5.19
C GLN A 24 2.07 -29.80 5.08
N ALA A 25 0.86 -29.58 5.56
CA ALA A 25 -0.22 -30.57 5.50
C ALA A 25 -1.05 -30.55 4.20
N ALA A 26 -0.83 -29.59 3.28
CA ALA A 26 -1.57 -29.50 2.02
C ALA A 26 -0.74 -29.84 0.77
N ALA A 27 0.47 -30.39 0.92
CA ALA A 27 1.43 -30.55 -0.17
C ALA A 27 1.28 -31.86 -0.98
N GLN A 28 0.13 -32.53 -0.94
CA GLN A 28 -0.19 -33.64 -1.85
C GLN A 28 -1.28 -33.29 -2.89
N ALA A 29 -1.66 -32.04 -3.04
CA ALA A 29 -2.51 -31.60 -4.14
C ALA A 29 -1.64 -31.21 -5.34
N ALA A 30 -2.09 -31.58 -6.53
CA ALA A 30 -1.51 -31.39 -7.86
C ALA A 30 -0.49 -30.24 -7.99
N ALA A 31 0.58 -30.46 -8.78
CA ALA A 31 1.60 -29.46 -9.06
C ALA A 31 0.97 -28.06 -9.26
N PRO A 32 1.50 -27.01 -8.62
CA PRO A 32 0.91 -25.67 -8.70
C PRO A 32 0.79 -25.26 -10.17
N GLN A 33 -0.43 -25.13 -10.65
CA GLN A 33 -0.68 -24.65 -12.00
C GLN A 33 -0.21 -23.19 -12.11
N ALA A 34 0.54 -22.86 -13.17
CA ALA A 34 0.88 -21.49 -13.47
C ALA A 34 -0.43 -20.66 -13.57
N PRO A 35 -0.47 -19.44 -13.02
CA PRO A 35 -1.64 -18.61 -13.13
C PRO A 35 -1.96 -18.34 -14.59
N PRO A 36 -3.25 -18.23 -14.97
CA PRO A 36 -3.63 -17.79 -16.30
C PRO A 36 -3.01 -16.42 -16.60
N PRO A 37 -2.70 -16.13 -17.87
CA PRO A 37 -2.13 -14.81 -18.19
C PRO A 37 -3.05 -13.71 -17.68
N PRO A 38 -2.50 -12.68 -17.03
CA PRO A 38 -3.29 -11.59 -16.50
C PRO A 38 -3.96 -10.80 -17.64
N PRO A 39 -5.15 -10.21 -17.42
CA PRO A 39 -5.83 -9.41 -18.43
C PRO A 39 -4.95 -8.23 -18.86
N ARG A 40 -5.06 -7.84 -20.13
CA ARG A 40 -4.29 -6.70 -20.67
C ARG A 40 -4.63 -5.38 -19.96
N GLN A 41 -5.88 -5.22 -19.60
CA GLN A 41 -6.36 -4.10 -18.80
C GLN A 41 -7.27 -4.58 -17.68
N GLU A 42 -7.10 -4.01 -16.53
CA GLU A 42 -8.02 -4.16 -15.40
C GLU A 42 -8.09 -2.85 -14.62
N GLY A 43 -9.24 -2.60 -14.03
CA GLY A 43 -9.43 -1.44 -13.19
C GLY A 43 -10.51 -1.67 -12.16
N THR A 44 -10.46 -0.88 -11.09
CA THR A 44 -11.45 -0.85 -10.03
C THR A 44 -11.80 0.59 -9.71
N ALA A 45 -13.06 0.83 -9.38
CA ALA A 45 -13.52 2.06 -8.72
C ALA A 45 -14.13 1.68 -7.38
N GLN A 46 -13.84 2.42 -6.34
CA GLN A 46 -14.34 2.16 -4.99
C GLN A 46 -14.96 3.42 -4.39
N LEU A 47 -16.08 3.24 -3.68
CA LEU A 47 -16.77 4.28 -2.94
C LEU A 47 -17.10 3.75 -1.54
N ALA A 48 -16.89 4.60 -0.53
CA ALA A 48 -17.35 4.35 0.82
C ALA A 48 -17.95 5.61 1.41
N PHE A 49 -19.02 5.44 2.15
CA PHE A 49 -19.67 6.50 2.91
C PHE A 49 -20.10 5.95 4.28
N VAL A 50 -19.77 6.69 5.34
CA VAL A 50 -20.21 6.40 6.70
C VAL A 50 -20.74 7.68 7.31
N GLY A 51 -22.00 7.67 7.75
CA GLY A 51 -22.62 8.78 8.48
C GLY A 51 -23.09 8.30 9.83
N THR A 52 -22.80 9.06 10.88
CA THR A 52 -23.34 8.87 12.24
C THR A 52 -24.00 10.15 12.70
N THR A 53 -25.11 10.04 13.41
CA THR A 53 -25.85 11.19 13.99
C THR A 53 -26.25 10.85 15.43
N GLY A 54 -26.47 11.87 16.23
CA GLY A 54 -26.83 11.73 17.65
C GLY A 54 -25.94 12.58 18.55
N ASN A 55 -25.42 12.02 19.64
CA ASN A 55 -24.53 12.74 20.55
C ASN A 55 -23.20 13.16 19.90
N SER A 56 -22.81 12.53 18.81
CA SER A 56 -21.73 12.95 17.91
C SER A 56 -22.19 12.86 16.47
N SER A 57 -21.76 13.78 15.62
CA SER A 57 -21.97 13.74 14.18
C SER A 57 -20.64 13.46 13.50
N THR A 58 -20.55 12.39 12.72
CA THR A 58 -19.37 12.08 11.91
C THR A 58 -19.81 11.69 10.52
N ASN A 59 -19.22 12.31 9.50
CA ASN A 59 -19.41 11.98 8.11
C ASN A 59 -18.07 11.64 7.49
N THR A 60 -17.96 10.46 6.90
CA THR A 60 -16.76 10.04 6.17
C THR A 60 -17.15 9.66 4.75
N PHE A 61 -16.48 10.24 3.80
CA PHE A 61 -16.57 9.91 2.39
C PHE A 61 -15.20 9.50 1.87
N SER A 62 -15.13 8.42 1.10
CA SER A 62 -13.94 8.09 0.33
C SER A 62 -14.30 7.63 -1.09
N ALA A 63 -13.46 8.03 -2.04
CA ALA A 63 -13.54 7.61 -3.42
C ALA A 63 -12.14 7.25 -3.90
N GLY A 64 -12.01 6.18 -4.69
CA GLY A 64 -10.71 5.76 -5.20
C GLY A 64 -10.83 4.84 -6.40
N GLY A 65 -9.69 4.52 -6.98
CA GLY A 65 -9.61 3.59 -8.08
C GLY A 65 -8.18 3.14 -8.36
N ASP A 66 -8.10 1.96 -8.92
CA ASP A 66 -6.87 1.36 -9.42
C ASP A 66 -7.04 1.06 -10.90
N HIS A 67 -6.00 1.27 -11.69
CA HIS A 67 -5.96 0.87 -13.09
C HIS A 67 -4.60 0.25 -13.41
N THR A 68 -4.61 -0.90 -14.06
CA THR A 68 -3.42 -1.59 -14.55
C THR A 68 -3.54 -1.85 -16.04
N TYR A 69 -2.49 -1.49 -16.79
CA TYR A 69 -2.35 -1.74 -18.21
C TYR A 69 -1.05 -2.49 -18.48
N ARG A 70 -1.12 -3.59 -19.25
CA ARG A 70 -0.01 -4.53 -19.50
C ARG A 70 0.26 -4.68 -20.99
N PRO A 71 0.94 -3.69 -21.65
CA PRO A 71 1.41 -3.86 -23.01
C PRO A 71 2.75 -4.62 -23.01
N ASP A 72 2.82 -5.76 -23.68
CA ASP A 72 4.02 -6.60 -23.82
C ASP A 72 4.72 -6.88 -22.49
N ARG A 73 5.95 -6.35 -22.33
CA ARG A 73 6.79 -6.50 -21.12
C ARG A 73 6.63 -5.36 -20.12
N TRP A 74 5.70 -4.44 -20.32
CA TRP A 74 5.45 -3.32 -19.44
C TRP A 74 4.19 -3.54 -18.60
N ILE A 75 4.22 -3.06 -17.37
CA ILE A 75 3.06 -3.01 -16.49
C ILE A 75 2.96 -1.61 -15.93
N PHE A 76 1.93 -0.88 -16.33
CA PHE A 76 1.63 0.45 -15.81
C PHE A 76 0.51 0.34 -14.79
N ARG A 77 0.73 0.88 -13.60
CA ARG A 77 -0.24 0.91 -12.50
C ARG A 77 -0.50 2.34 -12.08
N ASN A 78 -1.77 2.67 -11.95
CA ASN A 78 -2.24 3.93 -11.40
C ASN A 78 -3.15 3.62 -10.22
N ARG A 79 -3.02 4.38 -9.14
CA ARG A 79 -3.92 4.37 -8.00
C ARG A 79 -4.22 5.80 -7.60
N ALA A 80 -5.49 6.12 -7.40
CA ALA A 80 -5.93 7.37 -6.80
C ALA A 80 -6.85 7.07 -5.63
N LEU A 81 -6.74 7.85 -4.55
CA LEU A 81 -7.60 7.75 -3.37
C LEU A 81 -7.85 9.14 -2.80
N PHE A 82 -9.10 9.43 -2.53
CA PHE A 82 -9.54 10.60 -1.77
C PHE A 82 -10.31 10.13 -0.54
N VAL A 83 -9.99 10.70 0.61
CA VAL A 83 -10.71 10.47 1.87
C VAL A 83 -10.98 11.82 2.52
N ARG A 84 -12.21 12.03 2.96
CA ARG A 84 -12.60 13.18 3.78
C ARG A 84 -13.48 12.71 4.94
N SER A 85 -13.11 13.10 6.13
CA SER A 85 -13.88 12.86 7.34
C SER A 85 -14.08 14.14 8.11
N GLU A 86 -15.30 14.34 8.59
CA GLU A 86 -15.68 15.47 9.43
C GLU A 86 -16.34 14.94 10.70
N ALA A 87 -16.02 15.55 11.83
CA ALA A 87 -16.65 15.28 13.11
C ALA A 87 -17.05 16.60 13.75
N SER A 88 -18.35 16.77 14.04
CA SER A 88 -18.92 18.01 14.62
C SER A 88 -18.44 19.27 13.87
N ASP A 89 -18.65 19.28 12.56
CA ASP A 89 -18.29 20.34 11.60
C ASP A 89 -16.78 20.65 11.50
N THR A 90 -15.94 19.79 12.07
CA THR A 90 -14.49 19.92 11.96
C THR A 90 -13.92 18.81 11.07
N VAL A 91 -13.10 19.18 10.08
CA VAL A 91 -12.41 18.21 9.22
C VAL A 91 -11.35 17.48 10.04
N THR A 92 -11.53 16.17 10.22
CA THR A 92 -10.64 15.29 11.00
C THR A 92 -9.71 14.47 10.11
N ALA A 93 -10.09 14.25 8.84
CA ALA A 93 -9.23 13.67 7.83
C ALA A 93 -9.51 14.31 6.46
N GLU A 94 -8.46 14.67 5.74
CA GLU A 94 -8.52 15.11 4.34
C GLU A 94 -7.25 14.63 3.64
N GLN A 95 -7.39 13.55 2.88
CA GLN A 95 -6.28 12.92 2.20
C GLN A 95 -6.55 12.83 0.71
N PHE A 96 -5.55 13.19 -0.10
CA PHE A 96 -5.49 12.84 -1.51
C PHE A 96 -4.18 12.12 -1.79
N LEU A 97 -4.29 10.90 -2.34
CA LEU A 97 -3.17 10.06 -2.72
C LEU A 97 -3.24 9.78 -4.23
N TYR A 98 -2.12 9.92 -4.93
CA TYR A 98 -1.95 9.41 -6.28
C TYR A 98 -0.63 8.66 -6.37
N LEU A 99 -0.67 7.46 -6.92
CA LEU A 99 0.50 6.62 -7.16
C LEU A 99 0.52 6.19 -8.63
N PHE A 100 1.67 6.36 -9.26
CA PHE A 100 1.98 5.82 -10.57
C PHE A 100 3.19 4.89 -10.46
N ARG A 101 3.14 3.75 -11.11
CA ARG A 101 4.28 2.83 -11.22
C ARG A 101 4.32 2.21 -12.59
N ALA A 102 5.51 2.20 -13.20
CA ALA A 102 5.83 1.50 -14.43
C ALA A 102 6.85 0.41 -14.11
N ASP A 103 6.52 -0.84 -14.40
CA ASP A 103 7.46 -1.97 -14.28
C ASP A 103 7.77 -2.49 -15.68
N ARG A 104 9.05 -2.76 -15.95
CA ARG A 104 9.51 -3.45 -17.15
C ARG A 104 10.02 -4.83 -16.77
N GLU A 105 9.40 -5.86 -17.25
CA GLU A 105 9.82 -7.24 -17.03
C GLU A 105 11.13 -7.53 -17.77
N LEU A 106 12.20 -7.79 -17.01
CA LEU A 106 13.51 -8.18 -17.50
C LEU A 106 13.59 -9.69 -17.69
N THR A 107 13.05 -10.41 -16.71
CA THR A 107 12.89 -11.87 -16.73
C THR A 107 11.52 -12.26 -16.18
N LYS A 108 11.18 -13.55 -16.15
CA LYS A 108 9.92 -14.03 -15.52
C LYS A 108 9.79 -13.62 -14.05
N ARG A 109 10.90 -13.43 -13.33
CA ARG A 109 10.91 -13.16 -11.89
C ARG A 109 11.44 -11.76 -11.51
N VAL A 110 12.08 -11.07 -12.44
CA VAL A 110 12.77 -9.80 -12.16
C VAL A 110 12.21 -8.72 -13.06
N SER A 111 11.88 -7.57 -12.48
CA SER A 111 11.47 -6.36 -13.19
C SER A 111 12.26 -5.16 -12.69
N ALA A 112 12.59 -4.25 -13.59
CA ALA A 112 12.98 -2.89 -13.21
C ALA A 112 11.72 -2.04 -13.06
N PHE A 113 11.70 -1.12 -12.11
CA PHE A 113 10.56 -0.23 -11.93
C PHE A 113 10.96 1.23 -11.77
N GLY A 114 10.03 2.12 -12.14
CA GLY A 114 10.01 3.52 -11.77
C GLY A 114 8.64 3.86 -11.19
N SER A 115 8.59 4.69 -10.17
CA SER A 115 7.33 5.10 -9.53
C SER A 115 7.35 6.59 -9.15
N PHE A 116 6.16 7.15 -9.11
CA PHE A 116 5.88 8.49 -8.61
C PHE A 116 4.72 8.41 -7.61
N GLY A 117 4.91 9.02 -6.45
CA GLY A 117 3.90 9.18 -5.42
C GLY A 117 3.59 10.65 -5.17
N PHE A 118 2.32 10.96 -4.97
CA PHE A 118 1.85 12.23 -4.47
C PHE A 118 0.86 12.01 -3.33
N LEU A 119 1.10 12.65 -2.19
CA LEU A 119 0.21 12.62 -1.04
C LEU A 119 0.00 14.05 -0.53
N ARG A 120 -1.26 14.38 -0.24
CA ARG A 120 -1.65 15.54 0.54
C ARG A 120 -2.46 15.06 1.73
N ASP A 121 -2.05 15.43 2.92
CA ASP A 121 -2.70 15.01 4.16
C ASP A 121 -2.51 16.09 5.24
N LYS A 122 -3.32 17.13 5.15
CA LYS A 122 -3.24 18.26 6.06
C LYS A 122 -3.45 17.89 7.54
N PRO A 123 -4.41 17.01 7.89
CA PRO A 123 -4.58 16.56 9.27
C PRO A 123 -3.36 15.80 9.83
N ALA A 124 -2.51 15.22 8.98
CA ALA A 124 -1.24 14.63 9.37
C ALA A 124 -0.05 15.61 9.30
N GLY A 125 -0.32 16.91 9.02
CA GLY A 125 0.72 17.94 8.94
C GLY A 125 1.45 18.00 7.60
N VAL A 126 0.99 17.26 6.59
CA VAL A 126 1.62 17.18 5.26
C VAL A 126 0.83 18.02 4.25
N SER A 127 1.40 19.11 3.82
CA SER A 127 0.84 19.98 2.79
C SER A 127 0.98 19.35 1.39
N SER A 128 2.16 18.80 1.08
CA SER A 128 2.42 17.97 -0.09
C SER A 128 3.62 17.06 0.16
N HIS A 129 3.51 15.83 -0.29
CA HIS A 129 4.59 14.83 -0.28
C HIS A 129 4.69 14.29 -1.69
N GLN A 130 5.86 14.38 -2.29
CA GLN A 130 6.16 13.87 -3.62
C GLN A 130 7.38 12.97 -3.51
N ASP A 131 7.25 11.76 -4.02
CA ASP A 131 8.36 10.82 -4.07
C ASP A 131 8.52 10.23 -5.47
N VAL A 132 9.75 10.15 -5.93
CA VAL A 132 10.14 9.46 -7.16
C VAL A 132 11.11 8.35 -6.79
N ASN A 133 10.81 7.13 -7.20
CA ASN A 133 11.67 5.98 -6.90
C ASN A 133 11.95 5.16 -8.16
N GLY A 134 13.11 4.53 -8.20
CA GLY A 134 13.48 3.55 -9.20
C GLY A 134 14.26 2.40 -8.59
N GLY A 135 14.05 1.19 -9.09
CA GLY A 135 14.68 0.02 -8.49
C GLY A 135 14.36 -1.28 -9.20
N ILE A 136 14.53 -2.36 -8.45
CA ILE A 136 14.31 -3.73 -8.91
C ILE A 136 13.24 -4.40 -8.06
N ALA A 137 12.34 -5.14 -8.72
CA ALA A 137 11.32 -5.96 -8.09
C ALA A 137 11.55 -7.44 -8.40
N PHE A 138 11.31 -8.29 -7.39
CA PHE A 138 11.45 -9.74 -7.47
C PHE A 138 10.12 -10.41 -7.15
N LYS A 139 9.62 -11.26 -8.05
CA LYS A 139 8.50 -12.15 -7.81
C LYS A 139 9.02 -13.39 -7.07
N LEU A 140 8.82 -13.44 -5.75
CA LEU A 140 9.24 -14.55 -4.91
C LEU A 140 8.35 -15.77 -5.10
N ILE A 141 7.03 -15.53 -5.14
CA ILE A 141 6.00 -16.55 -5.38
C ILE A 141 5.09 -16.04 -6.49
N GLU A 142 4.80 -16.90 -7.48
CA GLU A 142 3.88 -16.59 -8.59
C GLU A 142 3.10 -17.86 -8.95
N VAL A 143 2.12 -18.19 -8.11
CA VAL A 143 1.16 -19.28 -8.34
C VAL A 143 -0.26 -18.73 -8.27
N THR A 144 -1.24 -19.48 -8.80
CA THR A 144 -2.64 -19.02 -8.89
C THR A 144 -3.23 -18.62 -7.53
N ALA A 145 -2.88 -19.35 -6.47
CA ALA A 145 -3.42 -19.11 -5.14
C ALA A 145 -2.65 -18.04 -4.36
N VAL A 146 -1.34 -17.85 -4.65
CA VAL A 146 -0.46 -16.97 -3.90
C VAL A 146 0.50 -16.25 -4.83
N GLN A 147 0.61 -14.95 -4.67
CA GLN A 147 1.60 -14.11 -5.33
C GLN A 147 2.32 -13.27 -4.28
N TRP A 148 3.64 -13.25 -4.34
CA TRP A 148 4.43 -12.43 -3.45
C TRP A 148 5.56 -11.76 -4.24
N THR A 149 5.54 -10.43 -4.21
CA THR A 149 6.57 -9.60 -4.85
C THR A 149 7.18 -8.70 -3.81
N VAL A 150 8.51 -8.59 -3.84
CA VAL A 150 9.27 -7.62 -3.05
C VAL A 150 10.01 -6.69 -3.99
N ASP A 151 10.26 -5.47 -3.57
CA ASP A 151 11.05 -4.52 -4.32
C ASP A 151 11.97 -3.69 -3.42
N ALA A 152 13.09 -3.24 -3.97
CA ALA A 152 14.01 -2.30 -3.36
C ALA A 152 14.43 -1.26 -4.38
N GLY A 153 14.60 -0.03 -3.94
CA GLY A 153 14.91 1.08 -4.82
C GLY A 153 15.55 2.26 -4.12
N LEU A 154 16.00 3.18 -4.94
CA LEU A 154 16.50 4.49 -4.54
C LEU A 154 15.58 5.56 -5.12
N GLY A 155 15.48 6.68 -4.45
CA GLY A 155 14.58 7.73 -4.87
C GLY A 155 14.94 9.10 -4.32
N TYR A 156 14.00 10.01 -4.48
CA TYR A 156 14.07 11.36 -3.95
C TYR A 156 12.71 11.76 -3.40
N LEU A 157 12.71 12.30 -2.19
CA LEU A 157 11.56 12.83 -1.49
C LEU A 157 11.60 14.34 -1.46
N ASN A 158 10.44 14.97 -1.76
CA ASN A 158 10.18 16.37 -1.51
C ASN A 158 8.85 16.48 -0.73
N GLU A 159 8.93 16.83 0.55
CA GLU A 159 7.77 16.96 1.43
C GLU A 159 7.71 18.37 2.01
N ASN A 160 6.61 19.08 1.72
CA ASN A 160 6.30 20.36 2.35
C ASN A 160 5.40 20.09 3.56
N ARG A 161 5.78 20.64 4.70
CA ARG A 161 5.12 20.43 5.99
C ARG A 161 4.30 21.65 6.39
N LEU A 162 3.24 21.44 7.18
CA LEU A 162 2.47 22.55 7.78
C LEU A 162 3.17 23.14 9.00
N ALA A 163 4.09 22.39 9.62
CA ALA A 163 4.88 22.82 10.76
C ALA A 163 6.27 22.19 10.69
N GLY A 164 7.30 22.92 11.14
CA GLY A 164 8.70 22.52 11.05
C GLY A 164 9.27 22.71 9.64
N ASP A 165 10.47 22.17 9.43
CA ASP A 165 11.19 22.29 8.17
C ASP A 165 10.67 21.29 7.13
N ASP A 166 10.69 21.71 5.87
CA ASP A 166 10.43 20.84 4.73
C ASP A 166 11.53 19.78 4.59
N VAL A 167 11.18 18.60 4.08
CA VAL A 167 12.14 17.52 3.85
C VAL A 167 12.40 17.38 2.36
N LYS A 168 13.68 17.44 1.98
CA LYS A 168 14.17 17.19 0.61
C LYS A 168 15.39 16.30 0.72
N SER A 169 15.27 15.03 0.36
CA SER A 169 16.35 14.06 0.56
C SER A 169 16.31 12.95 -0.48
N ALA A 170 17.49 12.44 -0.80
CA ALA A 170 17.59 11.12 -1.42
C ALA A 170 17.11 10.05 -0.42
N THR A 171 16.53 8.98 -0.94
CA THR A 171 15.88 7.95 -0.12
C THR A 171 16.25 6.56 -0.59
N ASP A 172 16.23 5.60 0.32
CA ASP A 172 16.05 4.20 -0.02
C ASP A 172 14.59 3.78 0.24
N SER A 173 14.16 2.75 -0.45
CA SER A 173 12.82 2.21 -0.30
C SER A 173 12.81 0.69 -0.39
N PHE A 174 11.91 0.09 0.37
CA PHE A 174 11.58 -1.32 0.30
C PHE A 174 10.07 -1.50 0.22
N GLY A 175 9.62 -2.42 -0.65
CA GLY A 175 8.22 -2.77 -0.82
C GLY A 175 7.99 -4.27 -0.73
N SER A 176 6.83 -4.65 -0.21
CA SER A 176 6.32 -6.02 -0.23
C SER A 176 4.85 -6.00 -0.58
N LEU A 177 4.47 -6.79 -1.59
CA LEU A 177 3.09 -6.99 -2.00
C LEU A 177 2.80 -8.49 -2.00
N PHE A 178 2.00 -8.92 -1.03
CA PHE A 178 1.51 -10.27 -0.91
C PHE A 178 0.04 -10.32 -1.26
N LYS A 179 -0.36 -11.29 -2.09
CA LYS A 179 -1.75 -11.57 -2.46
C LYS A 179 -2.01 -13.05 -2.28
N ALA A 180 -3.12 -13.37 -1.62
CA ALA A 180 -3.56 -14.76 -1.46
C ALA A 180 -5.05 -14.89 -1.78
N LYS A 181 -5.37 -15.85 -2.62
CA LYS A 181 -6.74 -16.26 -2.90
C LYS A 181 -7.16 -17.25 -1.83
N LEU A 182 -7.94 -16.78 -0.84
CA LEU A 182 -8.36 -17.61 0.31
C LEU A 182 -9.48 -18.58 -0.07
N THR A 183 -10.40 -18.13 -0.93
CA THR A 183 -11.49 -18.94 -1.51
C THR A 183 -11.69 -18.53 -2.97
N GLU A 184 -12.66 -19.12 -3.66
CA GLU A 184 -12.99 -18.70 -5.04
C GLU A 184 -13.48 -17.26 -5.14
N THR A 185 -14.01 -16.73 -4.04
CA THR A 185 -14.62 -15.40 -3.98
C THR A 185 -13.89 -14.43 -3.05
N THR A 186 -12.88 -14.89 -2.30
CA THR A 186 -12.24 -14.08 -1.26
C THR A 186 -10.74 -13.98 -1.49
N ASP A 187 -10.27 -12.75 -1.63
CA ASP A 187 -8.87 -12.41 -1.82
C ASP A 187 -8.33 -11.60 -0.63
N LEU A 188 -7.15 -11.96 -0.15
CA LEU A 188 -6.35 -11.20 0.81
C LEU A 188 -5.26 -10.45 0.07
N THR A 189 -5.04 -9.19 0.41
CA THR A 189 -3.88 -8.40 -0.06
C THR A 189 -3.22 -7.76 1.15
N ASP A 190 -1.90 -7.89 1.22
CA ASP A 190 -1.03 -7.24 2.20
C ASP A 190 0.06 -6.47 1.48
N GLU A 191 0.14 -5.17 1.73
CA GLU A 191 1.08 -4.25 1.10
C GLU A 191 1.86 -3.50 2.17
N LEU A 192 3.18 -3.64 2.15
CA LEU A 192 4.12 -2.92 3.01
C LEU A 192 4.99 -2.00 2.16
N ARG A 193 5.20 -0.80 2.65
CA ARG A 193 6.13 0.19 2.10
C ARG A 193 6.99 0.76 3.21
N PHE A 194 8.28 0.72 3.03
CA PHE A 194 9.27 1.37 3.87
C PHE A 194 10.04 2.39 3.04
N LEU A 195 10.33 3.54 3.63
CA LEU A 195 11.14 4.60 3.04
C LEU A 195 12.00 5.21 4.13
N GLN A 196 13.28 5.44 3.85
CA GLN A 196 14.22 6.11 4.75
C GLN A 196 14.96 7.21 3.98
N THR A 197 15.20 8.35 4.62
CA THR A 197 15.99 9.43 4.05
C THR A 197 17.49 9.23 4.32
N PHE A 198 18.36 9.65 3.41
CA PHE A 198 19.81 9.54 3.60
C PHE A 198 20.37 10.63 4.48
N ASP A 199 19.74 11.83 4.48
CA ASP A 199 20.22 12.97 5.26
C ASP A 199 20.03 12.76 6.76
N ASP A 200 18.96 12.05 7.16
CA ASP A 200 18.71 11.66 8.54
C ASP A 200 18.17 10.23 8.62
N ALA A 201 19.00 9.30 9.02
CA ALA A 201 18.61 7.89 9.20
C ALA A 201 17.48 7.68 10.24
N SER A 202 17.14 8.70 11.02
CA SER A 202 15.99 8.67 11.91
C SER A 202 14.69 9.07 11.22
N ASP A 203 14.72 9.73 10.04
CA ASP A 203 13.52 10.02 9.25
C ASP A 203 13.19 8.84 8.33
N TRP A 204 12.50 7.86 8.92
CA TRP A 204 11.97 6.74 8.20
C TRP A 204 10.45 6.62 8.35
N ARG A 205 9.82 6.03 7.37
CA ARG A 205 8.38 5.90 7.26
C ARG A 205 7.99 4.48 6.89
N LEU A 206 6.88 4.03 7.45
CA LEU A 206 6.30 2.72 7.17
C LEU A 206 4.82 2.89 6.84
N GLY A 207 4.42 2.41 5.67
CA GLY A 207 3.04 2.25 5.28
C GLY A 207 2.69 0.77 5.22
N HIS A 208 1.59 0.38 5.84
CA HIS A 208 1.07 -0.99 5.79
C HIS A 208 -0.41 -0.96 5.48
N VAL A 209 -0.84 -1.72 4.48
CA VAL A 209 -2.24 -1.87 4.09
C VAL A 209 -2.57 -3.36 4.00
N ILE A 210 -3.48 -3.82 4.84
CA ILE A 210 -4.08 -5.13 4.71
C ILE A 210 -5.52 -5.00 4.25
N SER A 211 -5.96 -5.83 3.31
CA SER A 211 -7.34 -5.81 2.82
C SER A 211 -7.87 -7.20 2.49
N LEU A 212 -9.12 -7.40 2.82
CA LEU A 212 -9.92 -8.57 2.44
C LEU A 212 -10.99 -8.11 1.44
N THR A 213 -11.02 -8.75 0.27
CA THR A 213 -12.00 -8.45 -0.79
C THR A 213 -12.87 -9.67 -1.03
N VAL A 214 -14.17 -9.51 -0.92
CA VAL A 214 -15.16 -10.57 -1.16
C VAL A 214 -15.94 -10.23 -2.41
N LYS A 215 -15.86 -11.09 -3.42
CA LYS A 215 -16.60 -10.97 -4.68
C LYS A 215 -18.08 -11.26 -4.42
N MET A 216 -18.95 -10.30 -4.76
CA MET A 216 -20.40 -10.41 -4.64
C MET A 216 -21.06 -10.76 -5.98
N SER A 217 -20.49 -10.26 -7.08
CA SER A 217 -20.92 -10.52 -8.45
C SER A 217 -19.71 -10.45 -9.39
N GLU A 218 -19.92 -10.54 -10.70
CA GLU A 218 -18.83 -10.37 -11.66
C GLU A 218 -18.25 -8.96 -11.69
N ILE A 219 -19.03 -7.96 -11.29
CA ILE A 219 -18.65 -6.55 -11.31
C ILE A 219 -18.38 -6.04 -9.89
N PHE A 220 -19.17 -6.44 -8.90
CA PHE A 220 -19.13 -5.87 -7.56
C PHE A 220 -18.45 -6.76 -6.54
N SER A 221 -17.68 -6.14 -5.67
CA SER A 221 -17.01 -6.76 -4.51
C SER A 221 -17.14 -5.85 -3.29
N LEU A 222 -17.14 -6.44 -2.11
CA LEU A 222 -17.01 -5.74 -0.83
C LEU A 222 -15.55 -5.83 -0.39
N LYS A 223 -14.94 -4.69 -0.05
CA LYS A 223 -13.56 -4.62 0.43
C LYS A 223 -13.54 -4.05 1.84
N VAL A 224 -12.90 -4.77 2.75
CA VAL A 224 -12.54 -4.29 4.09
C VAL A 224 -11.03 -4.08 4.12
N SER A 225 -10.57 -2.92 4.57
CA SER A 225 -9.15 -2.60 4.62
C SER A 225 -8.78 -1.88 5.91
N SER A 226 -7.56 -2.13 6.37
CA SER A 226 -6.90 -1.37 7.44
C SER A 226 -5.56 -0.87 6.91
N GLN A 227 -5.34 0.43 7.04
CA GLN A 227 -4.11 1.11 6.68
C GLN A 227 -3.48 1.70 7.93
N VAL A 228 -2.20 1.44 8.12
CA VAL A 228 -1.36 2.08 9.14
C VAL A 228 -0.27 2.86 8.42
N ARG A 229 -0.10 4.12 8.80
CA ARG A 229 1.03 4.96 8.36
C ARG A 229 1.80 5.39 9.59
N PHE A 230 3.08 5.15 9.57
CA PHE A 230 4.00 5.52 10.64
C PHE A 230 5.11 6.41 10.08
N ALA A 231 5.37 7.54 10.75
CA ALA A 231 6.52 8.40 10.52
C ALA A 231 7.30 8.54 11.82
N ASN A 232 8.59 8.17 11.81
CA ASN A 232 9.40 8.29 13.02
C ASN A 232 9.67 9.74 13.41
N LEU A 233 9.79 10.62 12.41
CA LEU A 233 9.91 12.07 12.57
C LEU A 233 8.74 12.79 11.87
N PRO A 234 7.53 12.79 12.48
CA PRO A 234 6.39 13.52 11.93
C PRO A 234 6.62 15.04 12.07
N PRO A 235 5.86 15.88 11.36
CA PRO A 235 5.86 17.32 11.60
C PRO A 235 5.59 17.65 13.09
N PRO A 236 6.19 18.71 13.64
CA PRO A 236 5.97 19.11 15.02
C PRO A 236 4.48 19.30 15.36
N GLY A 237 4.04 18.70 16.48
CA GLY A 237 2.65 18.76 16.92
C GLY A 237 1.74 17.66 16.33
N PHE A 238 2.25 16.83 15.40
CA PHE A 238 1.49 15.73 14.80
C PHE A 238 1.90 14.36 15.36
N LYS A 239 1.00 13.38 15.25
CA LYS A 239 1.23 12.01 15.73
C LYS A 239 2.14 11.24 14.78
N LYS A 240 2.86 10.27 15.34
CA LYS A 240 3.71 9.35 14.56
C LYS A 240 2.90 8.32 13.75
N THR A 241 1.71 7.98 14.21
CA THR A 241 0.90 6.89 13.66
C THR A 241 -0.49 7.39 13.32
N ASP A 242 -0.89 7.12 12.08
CA ASP A 242 -2.26 7.27 11.60
C ASP A 242 -2.80 5.90 11.19
N THR A 243 -4.03 5.61 11.60
CA THR A 243 -4.72 4.37 11.23
C THR A 243 -6.05 4.71 10.58
N THR A 244 -6.31 4.07 9.43
CA THR A 244 -7.58 4.20 8.71
C THR A 244 -8.16 2.82 8.46
N THR A 245 -9.40 2.59 8.90
CA THR A 245 -10.16 1.38 8.57
C THR A 245 -11.31 1.78 7.65
N ALA A 246 -11.49 1.06 6.56
CA ALA A 246 -12.52 1.36 5.57
C ALA A 246 -13.26 0.09 5.11
N ILE A 247 -14.55 0.26 4.86
CA ILE A 247 -15.40 -0.70 4.15
C ILE A 247 -15.88 -0.02 2.88
N ALA A 248 -15.60 -0.61 1.72
CA ALA A 248 -15.90 -0.02 0.43
C ALA A 248 -16.62 -0.99 -0.50
N LEU A 249 -17.58 -0.47 -1.25
CA LEU A 249 -18.10 -1.14 -2.43
C LEU A 249 -17.13 -0.89 -3.59
N VAL A 250 -16.70 -1.95 -4.25
CA VAL A 250 -15.74 -1.91 -5.35
C VAL A 250 -16.42 -2.43 -6.61
N ALA A 251 -16.39 -1.64 -7.68
CA ALA A 251 -16.75 -2.07 -9.02
C ALA A 251 -15.49 -2.31 -9.84
N GLY A 252 -15.39 -3.47 -10.49
CA GLY A 252 -14.21 -3.86 -11.27
C GLY A 252 -14.54 -4.17 -12.73
N PHE A 253 -13.58 -3.94 -13.61
CA PHE A 253 -13.62 -4.38 -15.00
C PHE A 253 -12.31 -5.06 -15.41
N LYS A 254 -12.40 -5.98 -16.37
CA LYS A 254 -11.26 -6.66 -16.99
C LYS A 254 -11.45 -6.71 -18.49
N LYS A 255 -10.39 -6.43 -19.26
CA LYS A 255 -10.37 -6.56 -20.70
C LYS A 255 -9.15 -7.38 -21.10
N GLN A 256 -9.38 -8.42 -21.89
CA GLN A 256 -8.34 -9.27 -22.51
C GLN A 256 -7.55 -8.49 -23.56
#